data_e0a30929e6eaf695469bb52f120c70a7
#
_entry.id   e0a30929e6eaf695469bb52f120c70a7
#
_cell.length_a   1.000
_cell.length_b   1.000
_cell.length_c   1.000
_cell.angle_alpha   90.00
_cell.angle_beta   90.00
_cell.angle_gamma   90.00
#
_symmetry.space_group_name_H-M   'P 1'
#
loop_
_entity.id
_entity.type
_entity.pdbx_description
1 polymer ?
#
loop_
_entity_poly.entity_id
_entity_poly.type
_entity_poly.pdbx_seq_one_letter_code
_entity_poly.pdbx_strand_id
1 'polypeptide(L)'
;VTPGSSAFTATQLQRLYELGADAAATDQSFADAAARDGAFRRLSTELTSAGRAALDALRAGPRVPALRRLEESLRAALAGAGLVEVVTPTIVSGDALRKMGVEPHSEMGEQVFRLDSDRALRPMLAPNLYTVMRRLSRTWKQPFGIYEMGSCFRRDTKGARHLNEFTMLNLVELGTPLAARDDRLRELAMVVLEAAGVGGYEFVLKSSEVYGDELDVVVGGLEVCSTALGPHPLDDAWAITDPWVGLGFGLERLLVASGGLAGIERVGRSLSYLDGVRLQLS
;
A
#
# COMPACT_ATOMS: atom_id res chain seq x y z
N VAL A 1 3.84 -38.01 8.01
CA VAL A 1 3.77 -38.13 6.53
C VAL A 1 3.68 -39.61 6.24
N THR A 2 2.53 -40.08 5.83
CA THR A 2 2.31 -41.48 5.43
C THR A 2 3.10 -41.72 4.13
N PRO A 3 3.85 -42.83 4.00
CA PRO A 3 4.56 -43.14 2.76
C PRO A 3 3.56 -43.33 1.62
N GLY A 4 3.57 -42.45 0.63
CA GLY A 4 2.72 -42.50 -0.56
C GLY A 4 1.86 -41.26 -0.81
N SER A 5 1.84 -40.26 0.09
CA SER A 5 1.10 -39.01 -0.10
C SER A 5 1.88 -38.04 -1.00
N SER A 6 1.24 -37.58 -2.08
CA SER A 6 1.78 -36.65 -3.06
C SER A 6 1.07 -35.31 -2.94
N ALA A 7 1.79 -34.21 -2.70
CA ALA A 7 1.28 -32.84 -2.77
C ALA A 7 1.46 -32.26 -4.17
N PHE A 8 0.84 -31.11 -4.46
CA PHE A 8 1.11 -30.38 -5.70
C PHE A 8 2.61 -30.08 -5.85
N THR A 9 3.14 -30.18 -7.06
CA THR A 9 4.51 -29.80 -7.35
C THR A 9 4.68 -28.28 -7.22
N ALA A 10 5.93 -27.81 -7.02
CA ALA A 10 6.21 -26.37 -6.95
C ALA A 10 5.67 -25.61 -8.18
N THR A 11 5.84 -26.17 -9.39
CA THR A 11 5.32 -25.58 -10.63
C THR A 11 3.78 -25.53 -10.66
N GLN A 12 3.13 -26.60 -10.18
CA GLN A 12 1.66 -26.63 -10.07
C GLN A 12 1.16 -25.60 -9.06
N LEU A 13 1.77 -25.51 -7.87
CA LEU A 13 1.44 -24.52 -6.87
C LEU A 13 1.61 -23.10 -7.41
N GLN A 14 2.74 -22.81 -8.05
CA GLN A 14 2.96 -21.51 -8.66
C GLN A 14 1.85 -21.15 -9.65
N ARG A 15 1.51 -22.09 -10.56
CA ARG A 15 0.44 -21.85 -11.54
C ARG A 15 -0.92 -21.65 -10.88
N LEU A 16 -1.27 -22.42 -9.86
CA LEU A 16 -2.52 -22.27 -9.13
C LEU A 16 -2.60 -20.92 -8.41
N TYR A 17 -1.53 -20.51 -7.75
CA TYR A 17 -1.46 -19.17 -7.13
C TYR A 17 -1.58 -18.05 -8.16
N GLU A 18 -0.93 -18.17 -9.31
CA GLU A 18 -1.07 -17.19 -10.40
C GLU A 18 -2.52 -17.08 -10.90
N LEU A 19 -3.27 -18.19 -10.94
CA LEU A 19 -4.67 -18.21 -11.33
C LEU A 19 -5.63 -17.77 -10.22
N GLY A 20 -5.14 -17.63 -8.97
CA GLY A 20 -5.94 -17.13 -7.87
C GLY A 20 -6.34 -18.13 -6.81
N ALA A 21 -5.73 -19.32 -6.80
CA ALA A 21 -5.93 -20.22 -5.68
C ALA A 21 -5.48 -19.60 -4.36
N ASP A 22 -6.23 -19.85 -3.31
CA ASP A 22 -5.83 -19.56 -1.93
C ASP A 22 -5.05 -20.75 -1.31
N ALA A 23 -4.58 -20.55 -0.09
CA ALA A 23 -3.85 -21.58 0.64
C ALA A 23 -4.73 -22.82 0.92
N ALA A 24 -6.01 -22.64 1.19
CA ALA A 24 -6.92 -23.75 1.48
C ALA A 24 -7.13 -24.66 0.25
N ALA A 25 -7.21 -24.07 -0.95
CA ALA A 25 -7.33 -24.82 -2.21
C ALA A 25 -6.05 -25.57 -2.56
N THR A 26 -4.89 -25.12 -2.10
CA THR A 26 -3.59 -25.68 -2.46
C THR A 26 -2.98 -26.62 -1.43
N ASP A 27 -3.41 -26.55 -0.17
CA ASP A 27 -2.97 -27.44 0.92
C ASP A 27 -3.72 -28.79 0.85
N GLN A 28 -3.40 -29.57 -0.16
CA GLN A 28 -4.01 -30.87 -0.42
C GLN A 28 -2.95 -31.98 -0.56
N SER A 29 -3.31 -33.17 -0.09
CA SER A 29 -2.51 -34.38 -0.24
C SER A 29 -3.27 -35.40 -1.09
N PHE A 30 -2.58 -36.09 -1.98
CA PHE A 30 -3.14 -37.01 -2.96
C PHE A 30 -2.56 -38.43 -2.80
N ALA A 31 -3.34 -39.42 -3.13
CA ALA A 31 -2.92 -40.82 -3.03
C ALA A 31 -1.73 -41.14 -3.98
N ASP A 32 -1.71 -40.54 -5.15
CA ASP A 32 -0.65 -40.72 -6.16
C ASP A 32 -0.52 -39.51 -7.10
N ALA A 33 0.43 -39.55 -7.99
CA ALA A 33 0.68 -38.52 -8.99
C ALA A 33 -0.50 -38.32 -9.97
N ALA A 34 -1.22 -39.35 -10.33
CA ALA A 34 -2.35 -39.28 -11.25
C ALA A 34 -3.54 -38.53 -10.62
N ALA A 35 -3.83 -38.81 -9.34
CA ALA A 35 -4.84 -38.10 -8.55
C ALA A 35 -4.49 -36.62 -8.39
N ARG A 36 -3.22 -36.30 -8.05
CA ARG A 36 -2.68 -34.94 -7.98
C ARG A 36 -2.84 -34.18 -9.31
N ASP A 37 -2.41 -34.78 -10.43
CA ASP A 37 -2.46 -34.12 -11.73
C ASP A 37 -3.91 -33.96 -12.22
N GLY A 38 -4.79 -34.89 -11.85
CA GLY A 38 -6.23 -34.77 -12.06
C GLY A 38 -6.85 -33.60 -11.29
N ALA A 39 -6.50 -33.44 -10.01
CA ALA A 39 -6.91 -32.31 -9.18
C ALA A 39 -6.38 -30.98 -9.71
N PHE A 40 -5.10 -30.93 -10.09
CA PHE A 40 -4.50 -29.75 -10.71
C PHE A 40 -5.25 -29.30 -11.98
N ARG A 41 -5.57 -30.22 -12.89
CA ARG A 41 -6.32 -29.89 -14.12
C ARG A 41 -7.71 -29.32 -13.80
N ARG A 42 -8.46 -29.98 -12.89
CA ARG A 42 -9.79 -29.49 -12.49
C ARG A 42 -9.70 -28.08 -11.89
N LEU A 43 -8.86 -27.89 -10.88
CA LEU A 43 -8.72 -26.60 -10.19
C LEU A 43 -8.23 -25.50 -11.15
N SER A 44 -7.27 -25.79 -12.04
CA SER A 44 -6.83 -24.84 -13.05
C SER A 44 -7.95 -24.44 -14.02
N THR A 45 -8.81 -25.39 -14.43
CA THR A 45 -9.95 -25.10 -15.29
C THR A 45 -11.00 -24.25 -14.58
N GLU A 46 -11.30 -24.56 -13.33
CA GLU A 46 -12.24 -23.79 -12.50
C GLU A 46 -11.76 -22.35 -12.29
N LEU A 47 -10.51 -22.19 -11.90
CA LEU A 47 -9.91 -20.85 -11.68
C LEU A 47 -9.84 -20.05 -13.00
N THR A 48 -9.50 -20.68 -14.11
CA THR A 48 -9.51 -20.04 -15.43
C THR A 48 -10.91 -19.58 -15.82
N SER A 49 -11.93 -20.41 -15.59
CA SER A 49 -13.32 -20.05 -15.85
C SER A 49 -13.80 -18.91 -14.97
N ALA A 50 -13.49 -18.97 -13.67
CA ALA A 50 -13.80 -17.91 -12.72
C ALA A 50 -13.11 -16.59 -13.11
N GLY A 51 -11.84 -16.65 -13.52
CA GLY A 51 -11.10 -15.49 -13.99
C GLY A 51 -11.74 -14.83 -15.22
N ARG A 52 -12.17 -15.62 -16.20
CA ARG A 52 -12.90 -15.10 -17.38
C ARG A 52 -14.20 -14.42 -16.97
N ALA A 53 -14.97 -15.08 -16.12
CA ALA A 53 -16.23 -14.51 -15.63
C ALA A 53 -16.00 -13.18 -14.86
N ALA A 54 -14.94 -13.09 -14.06
CA ALA A 54 -14.59 -11.87 -13.35
C ALA A 54 -14.21 -10.73 -14.30
N LEU A 55 -13.43 -11.00 -15.36
CA LEU A 55 -13.11 -9.99 -16.39
C LEU A 55 -14.36 -9.51 -17.15
N ASP A 56 -15.28 -10.44 -17.49
CA ASP A 56 -16.54 -10.09 -18.13
C ASP A 56 -17.44 -9.28 -17.18
N ALA A 57 -17.47 -9.60 -15.90
CA ALA A 57 -18.20 -8.84 -14.89
C ALA A 57 -17.62 -7.41 -14.72
N LEU A 58 -16.30 -7.26 -14.70
CA LEU A 58 -15.65 -5.96 -14.67
C LEU A 58 -16.04 -5.10 -15.88
N ARG A 59 -16.03 -5.71 -17.07
CA ARG A 59 -16.40 -5.06 -18.33
C ARG A 59 -17.89 -4.67 -18.36
N ALA A 60 -18.76 -5.52 -17.85
CA ALA A 60 -20.21 -5.27 -17.85
C ALA A 60 -20.67 -4.26 -16.80
N GLY A 61 -20.01 -4.24 -15.64
CA GLY A 61 -20.38 -3.49 -14.45
C GLY A 61 -19.47 -2.29 -14.15
N PRO A 62 -18.51 -2.43 -13.21
CA PRO A 62 -17.79 -1.28 -12.66
C PRO A 62 -16.96 -0.52 -13.69
N ARG A 63 -16.38 -1.21 -14.68
CA ARG A 63 -15.46 -0.66 -15.72
C ARG A 63 -14.24 0.07 -15.16
N VAL A 64 -14.05 0.03 -13.86
CA VAL A 64 -12.97 0.68 -13.12
C VAL A 64 -12.38 -0.33 -12.15
N PRO A 65 -11.05 -0.52 -12.12
CA PRO A 65 -10.39 -1.44 -11.20
C PRO A 65 -10.61 -1.07 -9.73
N ALA A 66 -10.49 -2.06 -8.84
CA ALA A 66 -10.67 -1.89 -7.40
C ALA A 66 -9.78 -0.77 -6.83
N LEU A 67 -8.54 -0.65 -7.30
CA LEU A 67 -7.62 0.40 -6.88
C LEU A 67 -8.19 1.81 -7.15
N ARG A 68 -8.81 2.03 -8.30
CA ARG A 68 -9.43 3.32 -8.63
C ARG A 68 -10.71 3.56 -7.84
N ARG A 69 -11.51 2.52 -7.62
CA ARG A 69 -12.70 2.64 -6.75
C ARG A 69 -12.32 2.99 -5.32
N LEU A 70 -11.22 2.40 -4.80
CA LEU A 70 -10.68 2.76 -3.49
C LEU A 70 -10.22 4.21 -3.45
N GLU A 71 -9.46 4.68 -4.45
CA GLU A 71 -9.06 6.09 -4.54
C GLU A 71 -10.27 7.05 -4.51
N GLU A 72 -11.35 6.74 -5.22
CA GLU A 72 -12.58 7.54 -5.23
C GLU A 72 -13.26 7.55 -3.85
N SER A 73 -13.37 6.40 -3.20
CA SER A 73 -13.93 6.28 -1.84
C SER A 73 -13.13 7.10 -0.83
N LEU A 74 -11.79 6.99 -0.88
CA LEU A 74 -10.88 7.73 0.00
C LEU A 74 -10.97 9.24 -0.23
N ARG A 75 -11.06 9.71 -1.49
CA ARG A 75 -11.27 11.15 -1.79
C ARG A 75 -12.52 11.68 -1.14
N ALA A 76 -13.62 10.95 -1.29
CA ALA A 76 -14.90 11.36 -0.70
C ALA A 76 -14.84 11.42 0.84
N ALA A 77 -14.23 10.42 1.48
CA ALA A 77 -14.10 10.37 2.93
C ALA A 77 -13.19 11.47 3.49
N LEU A 78 -12.02 11.68 2.86
CA LEU A 78 -11.06 12.69 3.31
C LEU A 78 -11.56 14.11 3.07
N ALA A 79 -12.24 14.37 1.97
CA ALA A 79 -12.94 15.64 1.74
C ALA A 79 -14.03 15.86 2.79
N GLY A 80 -14.81 14.83 3.14
CA GLY A 80 -15.79 14.87 4.23
C GLY A 80 -15.18 15.15 5.60
N ALA A 81 -13.94 14.70 5.82
CA ALA A 81 -13.16 14.99 7.03
C ALA A 81 -12.45 16.37 7.01
N GLY A 82 -12.64 17.15 5.95
CA GLY A 82 -12.11 18.51 5.82
C GLY A 82 -10.66 18.61 5.34
N LEU A 83 -10.08 17.53 4.80
CA LEU A 83 -8.74 17.56 4.23
C LEU A 83 -8.78 17.97 2.75
N VAL A 84 -7.74 18.66 2.31
CA VAL A 84 -7.60 19.14 0.93
C VAL A 84 -6.62 18.26 0.15
N GLU A 85 -7.06 17.77 -1.02
CA GLU A 85 -6.18 17.01 -1.93
C GLU A 85 -5.14 17.95 -2.55
N VAL A 86 -3.89 17.49 -2.56
CA VAL A 86 -2.81 18.14 -3.29
C VAL A 86 -2.20 17.17 -4.28
N VAL A 87 -1.62 17.71 -5.35
CA VAL A 87 -0.92 16.92 -6.38
C VAL A 87 0.47 17.51 -6.55
N THR A 88 1.48 16.66 -6.33
CA THR A 88 2.87 17.10 -6.33
C THR A 88 3.73 16.32 -7.34
N PRO A 89 4.92 16.82 -7.72
CA PRO A 89 5.78 16.16 -8.69
C PRO A 89 6.21 14.75 -8.25
N THR A 90 6.27 13.84 -9.22
CA THR A 90 6.78 12.47 -9.01
C THR A 90 8.30 12.43 -8.88
N ILE A 91 8.99 13.41 -9.47
CA ILE A 91 10.45 13.55 -9.38
C ILE A 91 10.78 14.46 -8.20
N VAL A 92 11.64 13.97 -7.31
CA VAL A 92 12.12 14.70 -6.13
C VAL A 92 13.63 14.97 -6.25
N SER A 93 14.10 16.03 -5.58
CA SER A 93 15.54 16.32 -5.50
C SER A 93 16.23 15.45 -4.46
N GLY A 94 17.52 15.22 -4.65
CA GLY A 94 18.38 14.57 -3.65
C GLY A 94 18.40 15.32 -2.33
N ASP A 95 18.30 16.67 -2.36
CA ASP A 95 18.21 17.49 -1.15
C ASP A 95 16.93 17.17 -0.34
N ALA A 96 15.80 17.04 -1.01
CA ALA A 96 14.56 16.69 -0.34
C ALA A 96 14.63 15.31 0.33
N LEU A 97 15.32 14.34 -0.29
CA LEU A 97 15.55 13.03 0.31
C LEU A 97 16.47 13.09 1.51
N ARG A 98 17.58 13.84 1.44
CA ARG A 98 18.48 14.06 2.59
C ARG A 98 17.76 14.70 3.78
N LYS A 99 16.89 15.69 3.54
CA LYS A 99 16.06 16.31 4.58
C LYS A 99 15.11 15.32 5.27
N MET A 100 14.79 14.22 4.61
CA MET A 100 14.01 13.10 5.20
C MET A 100 14.91 12.05 5.86
N GLY A 101 16.23 12.29 5.99
CA GLY A 101 17.16 11.29 6.52
C GLY A 101 17.47 10.15 5.54
N VAL A 102 17.04 10.24 4.29
CA VAL A 102 17.25 9.19 3.27
C VAL A 102 18.63 9.40 2.63
N GLU A 103 19.64 8.85 3.27
CA GLU A 103 21.01 8.88 2.78
C GLU A 103 21.28 7.79 1.74
N PRO A 104 22.24 7.97 0.79
CA PRO A 104 22.49 7.00 -0.29
C PRO A 104 22.74 5.56 0.15
N HIS A 105 23.33 5.39 1.33
CA HIS A 105 23.73 4.08 1.88
C HIS A 105 22.80 3.60 3.01
N SER A 106 21.73 4.31 3.28
CA SER A 106 20.69 3.85 4.20
C SER A 106 19.82 2.78 3.54
N GLU A 107 19.11 1.97 4.32
CA GLU A 107 18.21 0.93 3.78
C GLU A 107 17.21 1.51 2.77
N MET A 108 16.59 2.63 3.12
CA MET A 108 15.68 3.33 2.20
C MET A 108 16.42 3.93 1.00
N GLY A 109 17.64 4.47 1.21
CA GLY A 109 18.42 5.11 0.15
C GLY A 109 18.86 4.16 -0.96
N GLU A 110 19.12 2.89 -0.64
CA GLU A 110 19.44 1.83 -1.60
C GLU A 110 18.23 1.44 -2.46
N GLN A 111 17.01 1.64 -1.94
CA GLN A 111 15.77 1.39 -2.66
C GLN A 111 15.37 2.52 -3.61
N VAL A 112 16.01 3.68 -3.54
CA VAL A 112 15.64 4.85 -4.37
C VAL A 112 16.01 4.65 -5.84
N PHE A 113 15.06 4.84 -6.74
CA PHE A 113 15.31 4.94 -8.19
C PHE A 113 15.89 6.31 -8.53
N ARG A 114 17.20 6.43 -8.64
CA ARG A 114 17.87 7.66 -9.04
C ARG A 114 17.82 7.84 -10.54
N LEU A 115 17.48 9.06 -10.98
CA LEU A 115 17.45 9.46 -12.40
C LEU A 115 18.80 10.04 -12.82
N ASP A 116 19.45 10.79 -11.92
CA ASP A 116 20.78 11.34 -12.06
C ASP A 116 21.38 11.62 -10.67
N SER A 117 22.42 12.44 -10.60
CA SER A 117 23.13 12.78 -9.35
C SER A 117 22.27 13.54 -8.35
N ASP A 118 21.23 14.24 -8.79
CA ASP A 118 20.42 15.15 -7.95
C ASP A 118 18.92 14.83 -7.94
N ARG A 119 18.44 13.99 -8.85
CA ARG A 119 17.00 13.70 -9.00
C ARG A 119 16.72 12.21 -8.88
N ALA A 120 15.55 11.91 -8.32
CA ALA A 120 15.06 10.56 -8.13
C ALA A 120 13.55 10.48 -8.34
N LEU A 121 13.03 9.28 -8.61
CA LEU A 121 11.61 9.00 -8.43
C LEU A 121 11.31 8.95 -6.92
N ARG A 122 10.21 9.57 -6.51
CA ARG A 122 9.84 9.68 -5.09
C ARG A 122 9.59 8.30 -4.45
N PRO A 123 10.31 7.92 -3.38
CA PRO A 123 10.06 6.67 -2.65
C PRO A 123 8.89 6.77 -1.67
N MET A 124 8.44 8.00 -1.38
CA MET A 124 7.36 8.37 -0.48
C MET A 124 6.81 9.75 -0.85
N LEU A 125 5.63 10.12 -0.35
CA LEU A 125 5.00 11.42 -0.60
C LEU A 125 5.43 12.49 0.42
N ALA A 126 5.96 12.10 1.57
CA ALA A 126 6.26 12.99 2.69
C ALA A 126 7.15 14.21 2.36
N PRO A 127 8.26 14.12 1.58
CA PRO A 127 9.08 15.29 1.24
C PRO A 127 8.29 16.41 0.58
N ASN A 128 7.37 16.02 -0.31
CA ASN A 128 6.53 16.98 -1.02
C ASN A 128 5.48 17.59 -0.10
N LEU A 129 4.87 16.77 0.76
CA LEU A 129 3.87 17.25 1.73
C LEU A 129 4.49 18.23 2.75
N TYR A 130 5.70 17.98 3.24
CA TYR A 130 6.44 18.94 4.07
C TYR A 130 6.60 20.30 3.36
N THR A 131 6.96 20.26 2.08
CA THR A 131 7.10 21.49 1.28
C THR A 131 5.76 22.23 1.14
N VAL A 132 4.68 21.52 0.85
CA VAL A 132 3.34 22.12 0.68
C VAL A 132 2.83 22.64 2.03
N MET A 133 2.92 21.83 3.08
CA MET A 133 2.50 22.17 4.45
C MET A 133 3.16 23.46 4.94
N ARG A 134 4.49 23.60 4.78
CA ARG A 134 5.22 24.82 5.11
C ARG A 134 4.74 26.04 4.33
N ARG A 135 4.40 25.89 3.05
CA ARG A 135 3.91 27.00 2.24
C ARG A 135 2.51 27.42 2.64
N LEU A 136 1.64 26.47 2.90
CA LEU A 136 0.25 26.71 3.31
C LEU A 136 0.16 27.29 4.72
N SER A 137 1.05 26.92 5.63
CA SER A 137 1.07 27.47 7.00
C SER A 137 1.23 29.00 7.07
N ARG A 138 1.72 29.63 5.99
CA ARG A 138 1.84 31.09 5.87
C ARG A 138 0.53 31.78 5.49
N THR A 139 -0.45 31.00 5.01
CA THR A 139 -1.70 31.55 4.43
C THR A 139 -2.94 30.97 5.11
N TRP A 140 -2.90 29.70 5.45
CA TRP A 140 -4.04 29.01 6.04
C TRP A 140 -3.99 29.06 7.56
N LYS A 141 -5.18 29.25 8.16
CA LYS A 141 -5.32 29.12 9.61
C LYS A 141 -5.24 27.66 10.03
N GLN A 142 -4.56 27.41 11.11
CA GLN A 142 -4.44 26.08 11.73
C GLN A 142 -5.64 25.82 12.68
N PRO A 143 -6.04 24.54 12.87
CA PRO A 143 -5.49 23.37 12.18
C PRO A 143 -5.98 23.28 10.73
N PHE A 144 -5.14 22.69 9.85
CA PHE A 144 -5.55 22.33 8.49
C PHE A 144 -4.92 21.03 8.06
N GLY A 145 -5.65 20.25 7.27
CA GLY A 145 -5.21 18.97 6.73
C GLY A 145 -5.07 18.97 5.22
N ILE A 146 -4.01 18.32 4.73
CA ILE A 146 -3.80 18.03 3.31
C ILE A 146 -3.49 16.54 3.11
N TYR A 147 -3.78 16.04 1.92
CA TYR A 147 -3.39 14.68 1.53
C TYR A 147 -3.01 14.60 0.06
N GLU A 148 -2.25 13.58 -0.29
CA GLU A 148 -1.96 13.21 -1.66
C GLU A 148 -2.12 11.70 -1.84
N MET A 149 -2.74 11.29 -2.96
CA MET A 149 -2.67 9.91 -3.44
C MET A 149 -1.84 9.86 -4.71
N GLY A 150 -0.82 9.01 -4.75
CA GLY A 150 0.03 8.95 -5.93
C GLY A 150 1.04 7.81 -5.91
N SER A 151 1.65 7.59 -7.09
CA SER A 151 2.70 6.59 -7.26
C SER A 151 3.94 6.94 -6.46
N CYS A 152 4.48 5.93 -5.79
CA CYS A 152 5.80 5.90 -5.19
C CYS A 152 6.60 4.74 -5.75
N PHE A 153 7.93 4.85 -5.69
CA PHE A 153 8.84 3.93 -6.38
C PHE A 153 9.95 3.49 -5.44
N ARG A 154 10.07 2.18 -5.21
CA ARG A 154 11.15 1.58 -4.42
C ARG A 154 11.68 0.35 -5.12
N ARG A 155 13.01 0.20 -5.19
CA ARG A 155 13.63 -1.06 -5.61
C ARG A 155 13.42 -2.06 -4.50
N ASP A 156 12.53 -3.00 -4.72
CA ASP A 156 12.37 -4.10 -3.81
C ASP A 156 12.86 -5.40 -4.44
N THR A 157 13.75 -6.09 -3.74
CA THR A 157 14.33 -7.36 -4.15
C THR A 157 13.73 -8.54 -3.40
N LYS A 158 12.83 -8.32 -2.44
CA LYS A 158 12.44 -9.33 -1.44
C LYS A 158 11.05 -9.97 -1.66
N GLY A 159 10.60 -10.16 -2.91
CA GLY A 159 9.53 -11.12 -3.22
C GLY A 159 8.11 -10.56 -3.33
N ALA A 160 7.10 -11.44 -3.33
CA ALA A 160 5.70 -11.22 -3.73
C ALA A 160 4.87 -10.23 -2.89
N ARG A 161 5.45 -9.58 -1.91
CA ARG A 161 4.76 -8.60 -1.03
C ARG A 161 5.10 -7.14 -1.34
N HIS A 162 5.91 -6.88 -2.37
CA HIS A 162 6.39 -5.55 -2.70
C HIS A 162 6.33 -5.29 -4.21
N LEU A 163 6.07 -4.06 -4.58
CA LEU A 163 6.03 -3.57 -5.95
C LEU A 163 7.09 -2.49 -6.13
N ASN A 164 7.74 -2.45 -7.29
CA ASN A 164 8.65 -1.35 -7.62
C ASN A 164 7.91 -0.02 -7.82
N GLU A 165 6.66 -0.06 -8.24
CA GLU A 165 5.73 1.06 -8.27
C GLU A 165 4.46 0.66 -7.51
N PHE A 166 4.06 1.47 -6.53
CA PHE A 166 2.88 1.27 -5.71
C PHE A 166 2.18 2.61 -5.45
N THR A 167 0.93 2.55 -5.02
CA THR A 167 0.14 3.74 -4.72
C THR A 167 0.13 4.01 -3.22
N MET A 168 0.56 5.20 -2.83
CA MET A 168 0.44 5.67 -1.45
C MET A 168 -0.68 6.72 -1.34
N LEU A 169 -1.35 6.70 -0.19
CA LEU A 169 -2.03 7.85 0.39
C LEU A 169 -1.18 8.34 1.55
N ASN A 170 -0.70 9.58 1.51
CA ASN A 170 -0.20 10.27 2.68
C ASN A 170 -1.13 11.43 3.01
N LEU A 171 -1.43 11.58 4.28
CA LEU A 171 -2.15 12.73 4.82
C LEU A 171 -1.37 13.33 5.98
N VAL A 172 -1.52 14.64 6.17
CA VAL A 172 -0.93 15.37 7.29
C VAL A 172 -1.87 16.49 7.73
N GLU A 173 -2.04 16.65 9.04
CA GLU A 173 -2.77 17.78 9.64
C GLU A 173 -1.82 18.57 10.52
N LEU A 174 -1.62 19.86 10.19
CA LEU A 174 -0.77 20.79 10.91
C LEU A 174 -1.60 21.61 11.89
N GLY A 175 -1.05 21.82 13.09
CA GLY A 175 -1.68 22.62 14.14
C GLY A 175 -2.57 21.82 15.10
N THR A 176 -2.56 20.50 15.03
CA THR A 176 -3.21 19.65 16.02
C THR A 176 -2.51 19.82 17.39
N PRO A 177 -3.25 20.21 18.46
CA PRO A 177 -2.65 20.40 19.78
C PRO A 177 -1.90 19.16 20.28
N LEU A 178 -0.78 19.36 20.95
CA LEU A 178 0.09 18.26 21.44
C LEU A 178 -0.68 17.17 22.20
N ALA A 179 -1.61 17.57 23.06
CA ALA A 179 -2.39 16.64 23.89
C ALA A 179 -3.46 15.86 23.09
N ALA A 180 -3.80 16.32 21.88
CA ALA A 180 -4.86 15.70 21.05
C ALA A 180 -4.29 14.89 19.87
N ARG A 181 -2.97 14.84 19.67
CA ARG A 181 -2.37 14.22 18.48
C ARG A 181 -2.67 12.72 18.37
N ASP A 182 -2.56 11.97 19.45
CA ASP A 182 -2.78 10.53 19.44
C ASP A 182 -4.23 10.17 19.10
N ASP A 183 -5.18 10.90 19.69
CA ASP A 183 -6.60 10.70 19.39
C ASP A 183 -6.90 11.11 17.94
N ARG A 184 -6.38 12.25 17.50
CA ARG A 184 -6.58 12.74 16.14
C ARG A 184 -5.97 11.82 15.07
N LEU A 185 -4.79 11.26 15.34
CA LEU A 185 -4.16 10.26 14.49
C LEU A 185 -5.07 9.03 14.32
N ARG A 186 -5.63 8.53 15.41
CA ARG A 186 -6.55 7.39 15.38
C ARG A 186 -7.85 7.71 14.64
N GLU A 187 -8.43 8.88 14.85
CA GLU A 187 -9.61 9.34 14.10
C GLU A 187 -9.36 9.37 12.60
N LEU A 188 -8.24 9.96 12.16
CA LEU A 188 -7.88 10.03 10.75
C LEU A 188 -7.59 8.64 10.15
N ALA A 189 -6.94 7.76 10.93
CA ALA A 189 -6.77 6.36 10.52
C ALA A 189 -8.11 5.66 10.31
N MET A 190 -9.07 5.84 11.22
CA MET A 190 -10.41 5.24 11.13
C MET A 190 -11.16 5.73 9.89
N VAL A 191 -11.10 7.02 9.55
CA VAL A 191 -11.70 7.57 8.32
C VAL A 191 -11.22 6.82 7.07
N VAL A 192 -9.91 6.55 6.99
CA VAL A 192 -9.31 5.82 5.86
C VAL A 192 -9.71 4.34 5.88
N LEU A 193 -9.60 3.69 7.03
CA LEU A 193 -9.89 2.25 7.18
C LEU A 193 -11.36 1.93 6.90
N GLU A 194 -12.28 2.75 7.40
CA GLU A 194 -13.72 2.63 7.14
C GLU A 194 -14.03 2.82 5.64
N ALA A 195 -13.47 3.86 5.02
CA ALA A 195 -13.64 4.11 3.59
C ALA A 195 -13.06 3.00 2.70
N ALA A 196 -12.02 2.31 3.19
CA ALA A 196 -11.42 1.15 2.53
C ALA A 196 -12.15 -0.18 2.84
N GLY A 197 -13.13 -0.19 3.75
CA GLY A 197 -13.82 -1.41 4.20
C GLY A 197 -12.90 -2.36 4.98
N VAL A 198 -11.90 -1.83 5.68
CA VAL A 198 -10.92 -2.61 6.45
C VAL A 198 -11.31 -2.65 7.91
N GLY A 199 -11.54 -3.87 8.43
CA GLY A 199 -11.80 -4.14 9.84
C GLY A 199 -10.73 -5.02 10.46
N GLY A 200 -10.82 -5.27 11.79
CA GLY A 200 -9.93 -6.19 12.50
C GLY A 200 -8.47 -5.72 12.55
N TYR A 201 -8.24 -4.42 12.58
CA TYR A 201 -6.92 -3.80 12.66
C TYR A 201 -6.47 -3.58 14.10
N GLU A 202 -5.17 -3.50 14.27
CA GLU A 202 -4.49 -3.15 15.53
C GLU A 202 -3.48 -2.04 15.30
N PHE A 203 -3.30 -1.20 16.34
CA PHE A 203 -2.22 -0.23 16.38
C PHE A 203 -1.03 -0.86 17.10
N VAL A 204 0.11 -0.94 16.41
CA VAL A 204 1.31 -1.61 16.89
C VAL A 204 2.47 -0.61 16.90
N LEU A 205 3.15 -0.50 18.06
CA LEU A 205 4.36 0.34 18.14
C LEU A 205 5.49 -0.33 17.36
N LYS A 206 6.08 0.40 16.44
CA LYS A 206 7.24 0.00 15.65
C LYS A 206 8.28 1.10 15.58
N SER A 207 9.49 0.77 15.15
CA SER A 207 10.55 1.73 14.89
C SER A 207 10.90 1.73 13.42
N SER A 208 10.95 2.92 12.79
CA SER A 208 11.35 3.12 11.40
C SER A 208 12.65 3.90 11.29
N GLU A 209 13.32 3.77 10.14
CA GLU A 209 14.55 4.49 9.83
C GLU A 209 14.33 6.01 9.71
N VAL A 210 13.14 6.42 9.27
CA VAL A 210 12.83 7.84 8.98
C VAL A 210 12.29 8.58 10.20
N TYR A 211 11.32 7.99 10.90
CA TYR A 211 10.58 8.68 11.97
C TYR A 211 10.86 8.13 13.38
N GLY A 212 11.67 7.07 13.51
CA GLY A 212 11.90 6.42 14.80
C GLY A 212 10.69 5.62 15.27
N ASP A 213 10.26 5.80 16.50
CA ASP A 213 9.12 5.08 17.06
C ASP A 213 7.81 5.61 16.49
N GLU A 214 7.08 4.74 15.81
CA GLU A 214 5.84 5.00 15.10
C GLU A 214 4.73 4.08 15.59
N LEU A 215 3.47 4.48 15.37
CA LEU A 215 2.31 3.68 15.63
C LEU A 215 1.73 3.15 14.32
N ASP A 216 2.16 1.96 13.91
CA ASP A 216 1.67 1.34 12.67
C ASP A 216 0.25 0.80 12.82
N VAL A 217 -0.49 0.73 11.70
CA VAL A 217 -1.75 -0.03 11.62
C VAL A 217 -1.50 -1.34 10.89
N VAL A 218 -1.87 -2.44 11.57
CA VAL A 218 -1.62 -3.81 11.10
C VAL A 218 -2.95 -4.58 11.03
N VAL A 219 -3.13 -5.36 9.96
CA VAL A 219 -4.30 -6.22 9.74
C VAL A 219 -3.81 -7.63 9.43
N GLY A 220 -4.08 -8.59 10.30
CA GLY A 220 -3.66 -9.99 10.10
C GLY A 220 -2.15 -10.14 9.85
N GLY A 221 -1.32 -9.31 10.49
CA GLY A 221 0.14 -9.28 10.31
C GLY A 221 0.62 -8.50 9.07
N LEU A 222 -0.28 -7.89 8.29
CA LEU A 222 0.04 -6.99 7.18
C LEU A 222 -0.02 -5.54 7.68
N GLU A 223 1.11 -4.84 7.63
CA GLU A 223 1.16 -3.39 7.85
C GLU A 223 0.48 -2.66 6.70
N VAL A 224 -0.54 -1.87 7.01
CA VAL A 224 -1.31 -1.09 6.02
C VAL A 224 -1.07 0.41 6.14
N CYS A 225 -0.59 0.88 7.30
CA CYS A 225 -0.30 2.28 7.55
C CYS A 225 0.89 2.43 8.48
N SER A 226 1.78 3.37 8.16
CA SER A 226 2.75 3.95 9.09
C SER A 226 2.32 5.36 9.50
N THR A 227 2.63 5.75 10.71
CA THR A 227 2.24 7.06 11.25
C THR A 227 3.44 7.87 11.71
N ALA A 228 3.27 9.16 11.89
CA ALA A 228 4.27 10.02 12.51
C ALA A 228 3.62 11.19 13.23
N LEU A 229 4.28 11.69 14.26
CA LEU A 229 3.82 12.82 15.07
C LEU A 229 4.90 13.90 15.13
N GLY A 230 4.50 15.15 14.87
CA GLY A 230 5.35 16.32 15.09
C GLY A 230 4.97 17.07 16.37
N PRO A 231 5.92 17.82 17.01
CA PRO A 231 7.29 18.11 16.52
C PRO A 231 8.18 16.87 16.42
N HIS A 232 8.95 16.79 15.33
CA HIS A 232 9.88 15.73 15.04
C HIS A 232 11.26 16.31 14.67
N PRO A 233 12.40 15.62 14.93
CA PRO A 233 13.73 16.14 14.58
C PRO A 233 13.90 16.52 13.09
N LEU A 234 13.18 15.87 12.18
CA LEU A 234 13.19 16.23 10.76
C LEU A 234 12.58 17.60 10.46
N ASP A 235 11.71 18.10 11.32
CA ASP A 235 10.93 19.33 11.07
C ASP A 235 11.82 20.56 10.91
N ASP A 236 12.97 20.60 11.59
CA ASP A 236 13.94 21.69 11.51
C ASP A 236 14.43 21.89 10.07
N ALA A 237 14.73 20.79 9.35
CA ALA A 237 15.18 20.87 7.97
C ALA A 237 14.11 21.42 7.01
N TRP A 238 12.85 21.35 7.41
CA TRP A 238 11.69 21.84 6.65
C TRP A 238 11.15 23.18 7.18
N ALA A 239 11.70 23.68 8.30
CA ALA A 239 11.21 24.85 9.03
C ALA A 239 9.72 24.73 9.38
N ILE A 240 9.33 23.58 9.91
CA ILE A 240 8.05 23.33 10.54
C ILE A 240 8.26 23.38 12.05
N THR A 241 7.45 24.19 12.74
CA THR A 241 7.56 24.40 14.18
C THR A 241 6.29 24.02 14.94
N ASP A 242 5.19 23.92 14.23
CA ASP A 242 3.89 23.59 14.81
C ASP A 242 3.70 22.08 14.93
N PRO A 243 2.96 21.61 15.93
CA PRO A 243 2.65 20.18 16.06
C PRO A 243 1.79 19.71 14.89
N TRP A 244 1.97 18.44 14.49
CA TRP A 244 1.26 17.82 13.40
C TRP A 244 1.04 16.32 13.62
N VAL A 245 0.11 15.75 12.86
CA VAL A 245 -0.11 14.32 12.76
C VAL A 245 -0.02 13.91 11.29
N GLY A 246 0.62 12.77 11.01
CA GLY A 246 0.80 12.26 9.66
C GLY A 246 0.56 10.76 9.56
N LEU A 247 -0.04 10.33 8.46
CA LEU A 247 -0.33 8.91 8.19
C LEU A 247 0.00 8.60 6.73
N GLY A 248 0.61 7.41 6.51
CA GLY A 248 0.95 6.91 5.19
C GLY A 248 0.38 5.51 4.96
N PHE A 249 -0.54 5.36 4.01
CA PHE A 249 -1.17 4.09 3.67
C PHE A 249 -0.69 3.58 2.32
N GLY A 250 -0.46 2.27 2.22
CA GLY A 250 -0.32 1.59 0.93
C GLY A 250 -1.69 1.13 0.41
N LEU A 251 -2.16 1.67 -0.72
CA LEU A 251 -3.49 1.38 -1.23
C LEU A 251 -3.66 -0.09 -1.64
N GLU A 252 -2.63 -0.67 -2.24
CA GLU A 252 -2.63 -2.09 -2.60
C GLU A 252 -2.71 -2.99 -1.36
N ARG A 253 -2.07 -2.58 -0.25
CA ARG A 253 -2.16 -3.29 1.04
C ARG A 253 -3.55 -3.16 1.65
N LEU A 254 -4.19 -1.99 1.58
CA LEU A 254 -5.58 -1.79 2.00
C LEU A 254 -6.55 -2.70 1.23
N LEU A 255 -6.38 -2.83 -0.09
CA LEU A 255 -7.20 -3.74 -0.91
C LEU A 255 -7.03 -5.21 -0.53
N VAL A 256 -5.82 -5.64 -0.23
CA VAL A 256 -5.57 -7.00 0.27
C VAL A 256 -6.19 -7.20 1.66
N ALA A 257 -6.03 -6.21 2.55
CA ALA A 257 -6.57 -6.26 3.91
C ALA A 257 -8.10 -6.25 3.97
N SER A 258 -8.78 -5.61 3.01
CA SER A 258 -10.25 -5.64 2.91
C SER A 258 -10.83 -7.00 2.49
N GLY A 259 -9.98 -7.99 2.18
CA GLY A 259 -10.37 -9.38 1.96
C GLY A 259 -10.86 -9.71 0.54
N GLY A 260 -10.80 -8.75 -0.39
CA GLY A 260 -11.31 -8.96 -1.75
C GLY A 260 -10.34 -9.60 -2.73
N LEU A 261 -9.03 -9.50 -2.48
CA LEU A 261 -8.01 -9.85 -3.47
C LEU A 261 -6.74 -10.40 -2.80
N ALA A 262 -6.21 -11.50 -3.32
CA ALA A 262 -5.01 -12.16 -2.79
C ALA A 262 -3.74 -11.65 -3.50
N GLY A 263 -2.84 -11.01 -2.74
CA GLY A 263 -1.51 -10.59 -3.20
C GLY A 263 -1.46 -9.17 -3.77
N ILE A 264 -0.46 -8.43 -3.34
CA ILE A 264 -0.25 -7.02 -3.71
C ILE A 264 0.04 -6.86 -5.21
N GLU A 265 0.80 -7.81 -5.79
CA GLU A 265 1.18 -7.81 -7.21
C GLU A 265 -0.03 -7.96 -8.16
N ARG A 266 -1.15 -8.46 -7.63
CA ARG A 266 -2.36 -8.72 -8.42
C ARG A 266 -3.31 -7.53 -8.47
N VAL A 267 -3.24 -6.67 -7.47
CA VAL A 267 -4.10 -5.49 -7.33
C VAL A 267 -3.40 -4.19 -7.76
N GLY A 268 -2.07 -4.19 -7.78
CA GLY A 268 -1.26 -3.05 -8.20
C GLY A 268 -1.21 -2.87 -9.72
N ARG A 269 -0.38 -1.94 -10.16
CA ARG A 269 -0.11 -1.71 -11.58
C ARG A 269 0.60 -2.90 -12.19
N SER A 270 -0.05 -3.58 -13.14
CA SER A 270 0.47 -4.81 -13.72
C SER A 270 0.08 -4.95 -15.19
N LEU A 271 0.97 -5.55 -15.98
CA LEU A 271 0.66 -6.02 -17.33
C LEU A 271 0.16 -7.47 -17.35
N SER A 272 0.29 -8.16 -16.23
CA SER A 272 -0.09 -9.58 -16.09
C SER A 272 -1.44 -9.78 -15.41
N TYR A 273 -1.91 -8.78 -14.68
CA TYR A 273 -3.15 -8.84 -13.90
C TYR A 273 -4.03 -7.61 -14.16
N LEU A 274 -5.34 -7.83 -14.16
CA LEU A 274 -6.36 -6.79 -14.14
C LEU A 274 -7.36 -7.11 -13.04
N ASP A 275 -7.46 -6.23 -12.06
CA ASP A 275 -8.37 -6.34 -10.91
C ASP A 275 -8.23 -7.71 -10.19
N GLY A 276 -7.01 -8.16 -9.95
CA GLY A 276 -6.69 -9.44 -9.33
C GLY A 276 -6.70 -10.64 -10.26
N VAL A 277 -7.21 -10.52 -11.48
CA VAL A 277 -7.33 -11.61 -12.45
C VAL A 277 -6.14 -11.65 -13.41
N ARG A 278 -5.52 -12.81 -13.56
CA ARG A 278 -4.45 -13.02 -14.54
C ARG A 278 -4.97 -12.85 -15.96
N LEU A 279 -4.29 -12.04 -16.78
CA LEU A 279 -4.69 -11.79 -18.17
C LEU A 279 -4.36 -12.96 -19.09
N GLN A 280 -3.29 -13.72 -18.79
CA GLN A 280 -2.95 -14.93 -19.52
C GLN A 280 -3.61 -16.15 -18.82
N LEU A 281 -4.80 -16.50 -19.26
CA LEU A 281 -5.61 -17.60 -18.74
C LEU A 281 -5.41 -18.93 -19.46
N SER A 282 -4.63 -18.96 -20.55
CA SER A 282 -4.27 -20.16 -21.33
C SER A 282 -2.97 -20.76 -20.85
#